data_c7d4d7a91af77e60c3c6ad2141108724
#
_entry.id   c7d4d7a91af77e60c3c6ad2141108724
#
_cell.length_a   1.000
_cell.length_b   1.000
_cell.length_c   1.000
_cell.angle_alpha   90.00
_cell.angle_beta   90.00
_cell.angle_gamma   90.00
#
_symmetry.space_group_name_H-M   'P 1'
#
loop_
_entity.id
_entity.type
_entity.pdbx_description
1 polymer ?
#
loop_
_entity_poly.entity_id
_entity_poly.type
_entity_poly.pdbx_seq_one_letter_code
_entity_poly.pdbx_strand_id
1 'polypeptide(L)'
;MKNNRAIIGAGGVGRETACCLRAINGESPSWNLIGFFDDGVAAGTENEYGRVLGTVEDLNAWKEPLSVVIAIASPRALERISGLLDNPLLDFPNIIAPDVKFYDRGRVAMGKGNVISFGHIFSCHVDMGDFNLFSCGSLIGHDVTLG
;
A
#
# COMPACT_ATOMS: atom_id res chain seq x y z
N MET A 1 8.10 3.62 19.55
CA MET A 1 8.94 2.97 18.53
C MET A 1 8.24 3.05 17.19
N LYS A 2 8.92 3.55 16.17
CA LYS A 2 8.32 3.66 14.85
C LYS A 2 8.38 2.31 14.13
N ASN A 3 7.26 1.89 13.55
CA ASN A 3 7.21 0.71 12.73
C ASN A 3 7.81 1.00 11.35
N ASN A 4 8.62 0.10 10.85
CA ASN A 4 9.19 0.22 9.52
C ASN A 4 8.18 -0.20 8.46
N ARG A 5 8.17 0.54 7.35
CA ARG A 5 7.35 0.24 6.17
C ARG A 5 8.20 0.29 4.92
N ALA A 6 7.85 -0.54 3.96
CA ALA A 6 8.45 -0.55 2.63
C ALA A 6 7.36 -0.58 1.57
N ILE A 7 7.71 -0.11 0.38
CA ILE A 7 6.81 -0.11 -0.78
C ILE A 7 7.37 -1.04 -1.84
N ILE A 8 6.54 -1.93 -2.35
CA ILE A 8 6.86 -2.70 -3.55
C ILE A 8 6.39 -1.90 -4.77
N GLY A 9 7.31 -1.58 -5.66
CA GLY A 9 7.08 -0.76 -6.82
C GLY A 9 7.69 0.63 -6.66
N ALA A 10 8.74 0.94 -7.43
CA ALA A 10 9.46 2.22 -7.40
C ALA A 10 9.07 3.16 -8.55
N GLY A 11 8.06 2.81 -9.34
CA GLY A 11 7.53 3.62 -10.42
C GLY A 11 6.56 4.71 -9.94
N GLY A 12 5.72 5.20 -10.86
CA GLY A 12 4.78 6.29 -10.58
C GLY A 12 3.82 5.99 -9.43
N VAL A 13 3.22 4.80 -9.44
CA VAL A 13 2.28 4.38 -8.38
C VAL A 13 2.99 4.27 -7.03
N GLY A 14 4.22 3.77 -7.01
CA GLY A 14 5.02 3.69 -5.79
C GLY A 14 5.31 5.07 -5.20
N ARG A 15 5.65 6.03 -6.04
CA ARG A 15 5.90 7.43 -5.61
C ARG A 15 4.62 8.10 -5.11
N GLU A 16 3.49 7.89 -5.78
CA GLU A 16 2.18 8.37 -5.31
C GLU A 16 1.84 7.78 -3.93
N THR A 17 2.09 6.49 -3.76
CA THR A 17 1.88 5.81 -2.48
C THR A 17 2.78 6.39 -1.39
N ALA A 18 4.04 6.70 -1.70
CA ALA A 18 4.94 7.36 -0.76
C ALA A 18 4.42 8.74 -0.34
N CYS A 19 3.87 9.52 -1.27
CA CYS A 19 3.22 10.79 -0.94
C CYS A 19 2.05 10.60 0.02
N CYS A 20 1.21 9.61 -0.24
CA CYS A 20 0.07 9.27 0.61
C CYS A 20 0.53 8.88 2.02
N LEU A 21 1.55 8.04 2.11
CA LEU A 21 2.13 7.64 3.38
C LEU A 21 2.71 8.83 4.17
N ARG A 22 3.37 9.77 3.48
CA ARG A 22 3.87 10.99 4.13
C ARG A 22 2.73 11.83 4.72
N ALA A 23 1.64 11.96 3.99
CA ALA A 23 0.47 12.72 4.45
C ALA A 23 -0.15 12.08 5.69
N ILE A 24 -0.29 10.76 5.71
CA ILE A 24 -0.79 10.02 6.88
C ILE A 24 0.11 10.21 8.09
N ASN A 25 1.43 10.20 7.87
CA ASN A 25 2.43 10.29 8.95
C ASN A 25 2.65 11.73 9.45
N GLY A 26 2.21 12.75 8.70
CA GLY A 26 2.60 14.15 8.90
C GLY A 26 2.26 14.72 10.26
N GLU A 27 1.08 14.42 10.79
CA GLU A 27 0.62 14.97 12.08
C GLU A 27 1.10 14.15 13.28
N SER A 28 1.24 12.84 13.13
CA SER A 28 1.62 11.93 14.21
C SER A 28 2.53 10.84 13.68
N PRO A 29 3.83 11.13 13.48
CA PRO A 29 4.76 10.15 12.93
C PRO A 29 4.85 8.90 13.79
N SER A 30 4.27 7.79 13.30
CA SER A 30 4.25 6.50 13.99
C SER A 30 4.98 5.39 13.25
N TRP A 31 5.50 5.69 12.05
CA TRP A 31 6.19 4.71 11.23
C TRP A 31 7.30 5.38 10.40
N ASN A 32 8.13 4.55 9.77
CA ASN A 32 9.26 4.99 8.99
C ASN A 32 9.30 4.26 7.65
N LEU A 33 9.33 5.01 6.54
CA LEU A 33 9.51 4.43 5.21
C LEU A 33 10.99 4.14 5.00
N ILE A 34 11.36 2.86 4.91
CA ILE A 34 12.75 2.46 4.75
C ILE A 34 13.22 2.44 3.29
N GLY A 35 12.30 2.32 2.34
CA GLY A 35 12.62 2.32 0.92
C GLY A 35 11.66 1.50 0.08
N PHE A 36 12.13 1.15 -1.12
CA PHE A 36 11.35 0.44 -2.14
C PHE A 36 11.98 -0.91 -2.46
N PHE A 37 11.15 -1.85 -2.91
CA PHE A 37 11.56 -3.10 -3.51
C PHE A 37 10.98 -3.18 -4.91
N ASP A 38 11.79 -3.52 -5.91
CA ASP A 38 11.35 -3.55 -7.30
C ASP A 38 12.23 -4.50 -8.10
N ASP A 39 11.62 -5.37 -8.90
CA ASP A 39 12.33 -6.33 -9.73
C ASP A 39 12.89 -5.70 -11.01
N GLY A 40 12.32 -4.58 -11.45
CA GLY A 40 12.70 -3.90 -12.68
C GLY A 40 13.60 -2.69 -12.51
N VAL A 41 13.91 -2.31 -11.27
CA VAL A 41 14.74 -1.14 -10.95
C VAL A 41 15.91 -1.59 -10.10
N ALA A 42 17.12 -1.22 -10.50
CA ALA A 42 18.34 -1.66 -9.81
C ALA A 42 18.40 -1.18 -8.36
N ALA A 43 18.84 -2.06 -7.46
CA ALA A 43 19.11 -1.70 -6.07
C ALA A 43 20.10 -0.53 -5.98
N GLY A 44 19.82 0.40 -5.08
CA GLY A 44 20.60 1.63 -4.94
C GLY A 44 20.06 2.80 -5.75
N THR A 45 19.15 2.58 -6.70
CA THR A 45 18.47 3.67 -7.43
C THR A 45 17.64 4.48 -6.45
N GLU A 46 17.75 5.81 -6.52
CA GLU A 46 17.05 6.74 -5.64
C GLU A 46 15.99 7.54 -6.37
N ASN A 47 14.91 7.84 -5.67
CA ASN A 47 13.97 8.88 -6.04
C ASN A 47 13.79 9.83 -4.84
N GLU A 48 12.93 10.85 -4.98
CA GLU A 48 12.73 11.86 -3.95
C GLU A 48 12.12 11.34 -2.64
N TYR A 49 11.69 10.08 -2.60
CA TYR A 49 11.04 9.47 -1.43
C TYR A 49 11.89 8.38 -0.77
N GLY A 50 12.90 7.89 -1.46
CA GLY A 50 13.75 6.86 -0.91
C GLY A 50 14.54 6.09 -1.97
N ARG A 51 15.10 4.98 -1.55
CA ARG A 51 16.01 4.15 -2.33
C ARG A 51 15.41 2.77 -2.57
N VAL A 52 15.71 2.17 -3.71
CA VAL A 52 15.43 0.76 -3.98
C VAL A 52 16.43 -0.09 -3.19
N LEU A 53 15.92 -0.95 -2.31
CA LEU A 53 16.72 -1.77 -1.40
C LEU A 53 17.02 -3.15 -1.98
N GLY A 54 16.21 -3.62 -2.91
CA GLY A 54 16.39 -4.92 -3.51
C GLY A 54 15.19 -5.36 -4.35
N THR A 55 15.14 -6.65 -4.63
CA THR A 55 14.05 -7.28 -5.37
C THR A 55 12.90 -7.67 -4.43
N VAL A 56 11.76 -8.01 -5.01
CA VAL A 56 10.61 -8.52 -4.24
C VAL A 56 10.98 -9.78 -3.46
N GLU A 57 11.77 -10.66 -4.07
CA GLU A 57 12.19 -11.91 -3.42
C GLU A 57 13.07 -11.66 -2.19
N ASP A 58 13.84 -10.58 -2.18
CA ASP A 58 14.67 -10.21 -1.03
C ASP A 58 13.83 -9.99 0.25
N LEU A 59 12.55 -9.65 0.09
CA LEU A 59 11.64 -9.52 1.23
C LEU A 59 11.39 -10.85 1.95
N ASN A 60 11.46 -11.97 1.25
CA ASN A 60 11.30 -13.29 1.89
C ASN A 60 12.47 -13.63 2.84
N ALA A 61 13.60 -12.99 2.64
CA ALA A 61 14.77 -13.14 3.51
C ALA A 61 14.89 -12.03 4.57
N TRP A 62 13.94 -11.11 4.63
CA TRP A 62 13.95 -10.01 5.61
C TRP A 62 13.84 -10.58 7.03
N LYS A 63 14.65 -10.05 7.95
CA LYS A 63 14.84 -10.64 9.28
C LYS A 63 14.10 -9.93 10.41
N GLU A 64 13.43 -8.82 10.10
CA GLU A 64 12.70 -8.03 11.09
C GLU A 64 11.24 -7.85 10.68
N PRO A 65 10.33 -7.60 11.62
CA PRO A 65 8.96 -7.23 11.26
C PRO A 65 8.93 -6.02 10.34
N LEU A 66 8.18 -6.12 9.26
CA LEU A 66 8.09 -5.08 8.25
C LEU A 66 6.68 -5.01 7.67
N SER A 67 6.10 -3.81 7.65
CA SER A 67 4.85 -3.56 6.95
C SER A 67 5.14 -3.24 5.49
N VAL A 68 4.47 -3.92 4.59
CA VAL A 68 4.73 -3.82 3.14
C VAL A 68 3.48 -3.36 2.42
N VAL A 69 3.64 -2.36 1.56
CA VAL A 69 2.57 -1.84 0.70
C VAL A 69 2.90 -2.22 -0.75
N ILE A 70 1.98 -2.93 -1.41
CA ILE A 70 2.18 -3.31 -2.81
C ILE A 70 1.56 -2.22 -3.70
N ALA A 71 2.41 -1.41 -4.32
CA ALA A 71 2.01 -0.26 -5.14
C ALA A 71 2.27 -0.53 -6.62
N ILE A 72 1.56 -1.52 -7.16
CA ILE A 72 1.67 -1.97 -8.54
C ILE A 72 0.29 -2.00 -9.17
N ALA A 73 0.14 -1.31 -10.30
CA ALA A 73 -1.14 -1.17 -11.00
C ALA A 73 -1.56 -2.42 -11.78
N SER A 74 -0.61 -3.28 -12.18
CA SER A 74 -0.93 -4.49 -12.95
C SER A 74 -1.53 -5.57 -12.04
N PRO A 75 -2.79 -5.99 -12.29
CA PRO A 75 -3.40 -7.06 -11.49
C PRO A 75 -2.64 -8.38 -11.57
N ARG A 76 -2.08 -8.70 -12.73
CA ARG A 76 -1.28 -9.91 -12.91
C ARG A 76 0.00 -9.88 -12.10
N ALA A 77 0.70 -8.73 -12.09
CA ALA A 77 1.92 -8.58 -11.28
C ALA A 77 1.59 -8.61 -9.80
N LEU A 78 0.49 -7.99 -9.39
CA LEU A 78 0.02 -7.99 -8.01
C LEU A 78 -0.27 -9.40 -7.51
N GLU A 79 -1.00 -10.19 -8.31
CA GLU A 79 -1.30 -11.59 -7.99
C GLU A 79 -0.03 -12.42 -7.86
N ARG A 80 0.91 -12.27 -8.77
CA ARG A 80 2.20 -12.96 -8.74
C ARG A 80 2.99 -12.60 -7.48
N ILE A 81 3.08 -11.32 -7.16
CA ILE A 81 3.85 -10.83 -6.01
C ILE A 81 3.21 -11.28 -4.71
N SER A 82 1.90 -11.14 -4.56
CA SER A 82 1.22 -11.56 -3.32
C SER A 82 1.36 -13.06 -3.08
N GLY A 83 1.41 -13.87 -4.14
CA GLY A 83 1.65 -15.31 -4.04
C GLY A 83 3.10 -15.69 -3.78
N LEU A 84 4.05 -14.84 -4.17
CA LEU A 84 5.48 -15.08 -3.96
C LEU A 84 5.92 -14.83 -2.51
N LEU A 85 5.32 -13.85 -1.84
CA LEU A 85 5.70 -13.42 -0.50
C LEU A 85 5.16 -14.41 0.55
N ASP A 86 6.06 -15.07 1.25
CA ASP A 86 5.74 -16.08 2.27
C ASP A 86 6.41 -15.85 3.62
N ASN A 87 7.09 -14.70 3.79
CA ASN A 87 7.77 -14.36 5.03
C ASN A 87 6.74 -13.95 6.10
N PRO A 88 6.63 -14.69 7.22
CA PRO A 88 5.64 -14.37 8.26
C PRO A 88 5.92 -13.07 9.03
N LEU A 89 7.10 -12.48 8.87
CA LEU A 89 7.43 -11.19 9.47
C LEU A 89 6.86 -10.01 8.70
N LEU A 90 6.32 -10.24 7.50
CA LEU A 90 5.69 -9.21 6.69
C LEU A 90 4.20 -9.10 7.02
N ASP A 91 3.71 -7.87 7.19
CA ASP A 91 2.28 -7.59 7.24
C ASP A 91 1.90 -6.61 6.13
N PHE A 92 0.63 -6.60 5.78
CA PHE A 92 0.12 -5.80 4.67
C PHE A 92 -1.00 -4.89 5.17
N PRO A 93 -0.66 -3.68 5.65
CA PRO A 93 -1.65 -2.77 6.18
C PRO A 93 -2.51 -2.16 5.06
N ASN A 94 -3.71 -1.74 5.39
CA ASN A 94 -4.49 -0.87 4.54
C ASN A 94 -3.96 0.56 4.67
N ILE A 95 -3.74 1.20 3.53
CA ILE A 95 -3.27 2.59 3.47
C ILE A 95 -4.44 3.45 3.00
N ILE A 96 -4.87 4.36 3.85
CA ILE A 96 -6.02 5.21 3.59
C ILE A 96 -5.59 6.66 3.74
N ALA A 97 -5.66 7.45 2.68
CA ALA A 97 -5.29 8.86 2.70
C ALA A 97 -6.17 9.64 3.69
N PRO A 98 -5.66 10.72 4.29
CA PRO A 98 -6.39 11.45 5.32
C PRO A 98 -7.70 12.09 4.86
N ASP A 99 -7.84 12.39 3.57
CA ASP A 99 -9.02 13.03 3.00
C ASP A 99 -10.08 12.04 2.50
N VAL A 100 -9.84 10.74 2.61
CA VAL A 100 -10.83 9.72 2.24
C VAL A 100 -12.03 9.80 3.18
N LYS A 101 -13.22 9.85 2.60
CA LYS A 101 -14.45 10.00 3.36
C LYS A 101 -15.31 8.74 3.28
N PHE A 102 -15.89 8.40 4.41
CA PHE A 102 -16.83 7.29 4.53
C PHE A 102 -18.16 7.82 5.04
N TYR A 103 -19.26 7.44 4.39
CA TYR A 103 -20.59 7.77 4.91
C TYR A 103 -20.83 7.05 6.24
N ASP A 104 -20.45 5.79 6.29
CA ASP A 104 -20.50 4.97 7.50
C ASP A 104 -19.34 4.00 7.51
N ARG A 105 -18.24 4.38 8.19
CA ARG A 105 -17.01 3.58 8.25
C ARG A 105 -17.26 2.19 8.81
N GLY A 106 -18.19 2.05 9.76
CA GLY A 106 -18.54 0.77 10.38
C GLY A 106 -19.21 -0.22 9.42
N ARG A 107 -19.70 0.26 8.28
CA ARG A 107 -20.33 -0.56 7.25
C ARG A 107 -19.44 -0.78 6.03
N VAL A 108 -18.16 -0.47 6.13
CA VAL A 108 -17.16 -0.74 5.10
C VAL A 108 -16.22 -1.82 5.62
N ALA A 109 -16.28 -3.00 5.02
CA ALA A 109 -15.39 -4.10 5.34
C ALA A 109 -14.22 -4.09 4.38
N MET A 110 -13.01 -4.26 4.90
CA MET A 110 -11.79 -4.34 4.12
C MET A 110 -10.98 -5.56 4.52
N GLY A 111 -10.40 -6.22 3.52
CA GLY A 111 -9.35 -7.18 3.75
C GLY A 111 -8.02 -6.48 4.09
N LYS A 112 -6.92 -6.96 3.54
CA LYS A 112 -5.59 -6.42 3.79
C LYS A 112 -4.94 -5.84 2.54
N GLY A 113 -3.94 -4.98 2.72
CA GLY A 113 -3.09 -4.50 1.64
C GLY A 113 -3.76 -3.54 0.66
N ASN A 114 -4.92 -3.00 0.99
CA ASN A 114 -5.61 -2.04 0.13
C ASN A 114 -4.92 -0.67 0.22
N VAL A 115 -4.77 0.01 -0.91
CA VAL A 115 -4.23 1.35 -0.99
C VAL A 115 -5.32 2.28 -1.52
N ILE A 116 -5.75 3.21 -0.69
CA ILE A 116 -6.78 4.19 -1.03
C ILE A 116 -6.15 5.58 -0.98
N SER A 117 -5.84 6.12 -2.14
CA SER A 117 -5.21 7.43 -2.29
C SER A 117 -6.22 8.55 -2.07
N PHE A 118 -5.80 9.79 -2.34
CA PHE A 118 -6.62 10.97 -2.09
C PHE A 118 -7.90 11.03 -2.93
N GLY A 119 -8.91 11.71 -2.39
CA GLY A 119 -10.10 12.09 -3.14
C GLY A 119 -11.16 11.01 -3.28
N HIS A 120 -11.06 9.91 -2.54
CA HIS A 120 -12.08 8.85 -2.59
C HIS A 120 -13.18 9.07 -1.56
N ILE A 121 -14.40 8.67 -1.93
CA ILE A 121 -15.57 8.69 -1.07
C ILE A 121 -16.24 7.32 -1.15
N PHE A 122 -16.45 6.70 0.00
CA PHE A 122 -17.14 5.41 0.12
C PHE A 122 -18.50 5.61 0.76
N SER A 123 -19.55 5.10 0.13
CA SER A 123 -20.88 5.10 0.69
C SER A 123 -20.99 4.03 1.79
N CYS A 124 -22.17 3.52 2.07
CA CYS A 124 -22.39 2.48 3.07
C CYS A 124 -22.49 1.10 2.43
N HIS A 125 -22.22 0.05 3.24
CA HIS A 125 -22.28 -1.34 2.80
C HIS A 125 -21.37 -1.63 1.61
N VAL A 126 -20.08 -1.34 1.78
CA VAL A 126 -19.03 -1.65 0.81
C VAL A 126 -18.18 -2.79 1.37
N ASP A 127 -18.06 -3.86 0.62
CA ASP A 127 -17.17 -4.98 0.94
C ASP A 127 -16.00 -4.97 -0.02
N MET A 128 -14.79 -4.91 0.54
CA MET A 128 -13.55 -4.84 -0.19
C MET A 128 -12.65 -6.00 0.25
N GLY A 129 -12.15 -6.77 -0.71
CA GLY A 129 -11.19 -7.84 -0.44
C GLY A 129 -9.78 -7.31 -0.18
N ASP A 130 -8.80 -8.05 -0.67
CA ASP A 130 -7.38 -7.76 -0.45
C ASP A 130 -6.75 -7.06 -1.65
N PHE A 131 -5.74 -6.24 -1.40
CA PHE A 131 -4.84 -5.66 -2.40
C PHE A 131 -5.53 -4.86 -3.51
N ASN A 132 -6.58 -4.12 -3.19
CA ASN A 132 -7.18 -3.17 -4.11
C ASN A 132 -6.40 -1.86 -4.13
N LEU A 133 -6.25 -1.27 -5.31
CA LEU A 133 -5.55 0.00 -5.50
C LEU A 133 -6.51 1.05 -6.06
N PHE A 134 -6.67 2.13 -5.33
CA PHE A 134 -7.48 3.29 -5.71
C PHE A 134 -6.55 4.49 -5.89
N SER A 135 -6.14 4.79 -7.11
CA SER A 135 -5.15 5.83 -7.40
C SER A 135 -5.74 7.19 -7.75
N CYS A 136 -6.94 7.24 -8.28
CA CYS A 136 -7.63 8.49 -8.63
C CYS A 136 -8.90 8.63 -7.81
N GLY A 137 -9.27 9.85 -7.48
CA GLY A 137 -10.49 10.15 -6.74
C GLY A 137 -11.73 9.54 -7.40
N SER A 138 -12.57 8.88 -6.62
CA SER A 138 -13.82 8.30 -7.10
C SER A 138 -14.86 8.23 -5.99
N LEU A 139 -16.12 8.06 -6.39
CA LEU A 139 -17.21 7.77 -5.49
C LEU A 139 -17.59 6.29 -5.64
N ILE A 140 -17.49 5.57 -4.54
CA ILE A 140 -17.92 4.17 -4.45
C ILE A 140 -19.32 4.16 -3.84
N GLY A 141 -20.30 3.74 -4.63
CA GLY A 141 -21.71 3.70 -4.22
C GLY A 141 -21.98 2.69 -3.11
N HIS A 142 -23.23 2.61 -2.71
CA HIS A 142 -23.65 1.67 -1.68
C HIS A 142 -23.84 0.25 -2.25
N ASP A 143 -23.76 -0.74 -1.37
CA ASP A 143 -23.99 -2.17 -1.70
C ASP A 143 -23.06 -2.67 -2.82
N VAL A 144 -21.78 -2.28 -2.74
CA VAL A 144 -20.74 -2.65 -3.71
C VAL A 144 -19.78 -3.64 -3.09
N THR A 145 -19.44 -4.67 -3.88
CA THR A 145 -18.39 -5.63 -3.53
C THR A 145 -17.23 -5.49 -4.51
N LEU A 146 -16.00 -5.34 -3.97
CA LEU A 146 -14.77 -5.20 -4.74
C LEU A 146 -13.86 -6.39 -4.43
N GLY A 147 -13.37 -7.01 -5.48
CA GLY A 147 -12.54 -8.21 -5.40
C GLY A 147 -11.11 -8.04 -4.92
#